data_23ca9524a87f316f237e3d5eb54a7f05
#
_entry.id   23ca9524a87f316f237e3d5eb54a7f05
#
_cell.length_a   1.000
_cell.length_b   1.000
_cell.length_c   1.000
_cell.angle_alpha   90.00
_cell.angle_beta   90.00
_cell.angle_gamma   90.00
#
_symmetry.space_group_name_H-M   'P 1'
#
loop_
_entity.id
_entity.type
_entity.pdbx_description
1 polymer ?
#
loop_
_entity_poly.entity_id
_entity_poly.type
_entity_poly.pdbx_seq_one_letter_code
_entity_poly.pdbx_strand_id
1 'polypeptide(L)'
;MRVLALELSTVRGSFAWLNCDVAPASERGTSLAREWPNDRKNSGTFFENLADAQKQFGAPDTIVVGLGPGSYAGVRIAISAAIGLRTASNARLIGFPSICAMETGEDEYCVVGDARRQSFFFAHVRANDLIEGPTLFSEIELRGKIDKLEDNMSIFVSEKLPQFKRAAIAYPSAIVLAGLAQDSHRNFALPPLEPIYLREPHITMPKRAKVVL
;
A
#
# COMPACT_ATOMS: atom_id res chain seq x y z
N MET A 1 6.36 7.11 -21.04
CA MET A 1 5.86 7.55 -19.71
C MET A 1 6.65 6.85 -18.62
N ARG A 2 7.24 7.61 -17.70
CA ARG A 2 8.03 7.10 -16.57
C ARG A 2 7.19 7.12 -15.30
N VAL A 3 7.01 5.96 -14.69
CA VAL A 3 6.18 5.81 -13.49
C VAL A 3 7.06 5.44 -12.30
N LEU A 4 6.95 6.21 -11.21
CA LEU A 4 7.51 5.87 -9.90
C LEU A 4 6.37 5.42 -8.99
N ALA A 5 6.45 4.21 -8.45
CA ALA A 5 5.50 3.69 -7.47
C ALA A 5 6.15 3.52 -6.10
N LEU A 6 5.42 3.90 -5.05
CA LEU A 6 5.86 3.85 -3.65
C LEU A 6 4.85 3.05 -2.82
N GLU A 7 5.32 1.97 -2.16
CA GLU A 7 4.47 1.14 -1.31
C GLU A 7 5.14 0.89 0.05
N LEU A 8 4.57 1.46 1.11
CA LEU A 8 5.09 1.37 2.48
C LEU A 8 4.01 1.01 3.51
N SER A 9 2.88 0.44 3.06
CA SER A 9 1.74 0.18 3.96
C SER A 9 1.93 -1.05 4.86
N THR A 10 2.94 -1.89 4.60
CA THR A 10 3.15 -3.14 5.32
C THR A 10 4.58 -3.26 5.88
N VAL A 11 4.90 -4.41 6.47
CA VAL A 11 6.26 -4.75 6.94
C VAL A 11 7.25 -4.98 5.80
N ARG A 12 6.78 -5.08 4.56
CA ARG A 12 7.59 -5.08 3.34
C ARG A 12 7.38 -3.75 2.65
N GLY A 13 8.43 -2.93 2.59
CA GLY A 13 8.45 -1.73 1.76
C GLY A 13 8.93 -2.08 0.37
N SER A 14 8.36 -1.41 -0.63
CA SER A 14 8.82 -1.55 -2.00
C SER A 14 8.73 -0.23 -2.76
N PHE A 15 9.57 -0.06 -3.77
CA PHE A 15 9.38 0.93 -4.81
C PHE A 15 9.67 0.32 -6.18
N ALA A 16 9.06 0.89 -7.22
CA ALA A 16 9.32 0.51 -8.59
C ALA A 16 9.43 1.75 -9.49
N TRP A 17 10.38 1.71 -10.41
CA TRP A 17 10.51 2.66 -11.49
C TRP A 17 10.27 1.94 -12.80
N LEU A 18 9.19 2.29 -13.51
CA LEU A 18 8.89 1.75 -14.83
C LEU A 18 9.10 2.79 -15.92
N ASN A 19 9.74 2.37 -17.01
CA ASN A 19 9.75 3.13 -18.25
C ASN A 19 8.83 2.45 -19.27
N CYS A 20 7.72 3.10 -19.59
CA CYS A 20 6.68 2.56 -20.47
C CYS A 20 6.95 2.83 -21.97
N ASP A 21 7.98 3.58 -22.33
CA ASP A 21 8.28 3.98 -23.70
C ASP A 21 9.16 2.99 -24.47
N VAL A 22 9.58 1.89 -23.82
CA VAL A 22 10.48 0.90 -24.41
C VAL A 22 9.71 -0.38 -24.74
N ALA A 23 9.46 -0.57 -26.06
CA ALA A 23 9.19 -1.80 -26.85
C ALA A 23 8.39 -3.01 -26.26
N PRO A 24 8.11 -4.09 -27.03
CA PRO A 24 6.87 -4.89 -26.92
C PRO A 24 6.71 -5.58 -25.56
N ALA A 25 5.50 -6.03 -25.28
CA ALA A 25 4.98 -6.50 -23.99
C ALA A 25 5.80 -7.57 -23.25
N SER A 26 6.76 -8.24 -23.87
CA SER A 26 7.71 -9.19 -23.27
C SER A 26 8.96 -8.54 -22.67
N GLU A 27 9.23 -7.28 -22.99
CA GLU A 27 10.37 -6.49 -22.52
C GLU A 27 9.94 -5.16 -21.89
N ARG A 28 8.77 -5.09 -21.28
CA ARG A 28 8.38 -3.96 -20.44
C ARG A 28 9.33 -3.92 -19.26
N GLY A 29 10.48 -3.32 -19.52
CA GLY A 29 11.55 -3.27 -18.56
C GLY A 29 11.09 -2.53 -17.32
N THR A 30 10.86 -3.24 -16.22
CA THR A 30 11.01 -2.67 -14.91
C THR A 30 12.42 -2.10 -14.90
N SER A 31 12.56 -0.79 -15.04
CA SER A 31 13.87 -0.17 -15.03
C SER A 31 14.55 -0.40 -13.69
N LEU A 32 13.78 -0.43 -12.61
CA LEU A 32 14.24 -0.78 -11.26
C LEU A 32 13.06 -1.16 -10.37
N ALA A 33 13.22 -2.23 -9.59
CA ALA A 33 12.35 -2.53 -8.47
C ALA A 33 13.20 -2.96 -7.27
N ARG A 34 12.83 -2.50 -6.09
CA ARG A 34 13.48 -2.87 -4.83
C ARG A 34 12.46 -3.10 -3.74
N GLU A 35 12.79 -4.06 -2.88
CA GLU A 35 12.02 -4.42 -1.69
C GLU A 35 12.95 -4.46 -0.49
N TRP A 36 12.41 -4.14 0.70
CA TRP A 36 13.16 -4.19 1.95
C TRP A 36 12.22 -4.42 3.14
N PRO A 37 12.76 -4.93 4.26
CA PRO A 37 12.03 -4.95 5.52
C PRO A 37 11.70 -3.52 5.95
N ASN A 38 10.40 -3.18 6.01
CA ASN A 38 9.92 -1.85 6.34
C ASN A 38 9.58 -1.78 7.84
N ASP A 39 10.60 -1.78 8.67
CA ASP A 39 10.44 -1.57 10.10
C ASP A 39 10.63 -0.09 10.48
N ARG A 40 10.22 0.26 11.72
CA ARG A 40 10.31 1.64 12.21
C ARG A 40 11.76 2.18 12.30
N LYS A 41 12.77 1.31 12.20
CA LYS A 41 14.18 1.67 12.33
C LYS A 41 14.83 1.90 10.96
N ASN A 42 14.23 1.43 9.87
CA ASN A 42 14.83 1.38 8.53
C ASN A 42 14.23 2.39 7.54
N SER A 43 13.66 3.50 8.01
CA SER A 43 13.20 4.56 7.08
C SER A 43 14.32 5.15 6.22
N GLY A 44 15.58 5.05 6.64
CA GLY A 44 16.76 5.44 5.87
C GLY A 44 16.84 4.72 4.53
N THR A 45 16.64 3.40 4.52
CA THR A 45 16.70 2.57 3.31
C THR A 45 15.72 3.04 2.22
N PHE A 46 14.53 3.49 2.61
CA PHE A 46 13.57 4.06 1.66
C PHE A 46 14.13 5.29 0.96
N PHE A 47 14.68 6.24 1.71
CA PHE A 47 15.22 7.50 1.14
C PHE A 47 16.50 7.28 0.33
N GLU A 48 17.37 6.34 0.75
CA GLU A 48 18.56 5.95 -0.01
C GLU A 48 18.17 5.37 -1.38
N ASN A 49 17.24 4.41 -1.38
CA ASN A 49 16.71 3.82 -2.60
C ASN A 49 16.07 4.86 -3.52
N LEU A 50 15.32 5.80 -2.95
CA LEU A 50 14.66 6.86 -3.70
C LEU A 50 15.66 7.83 -4.33
N ALA A 51 16.71 8.22 -3.58
CA ALA A 51 17.78 9.07 -4.07
C ALA A 51 18.57 8.40 -5.21
N ASP A 52 18.88 7.11 -5.08
CA ASP A 52 19.54 6.32 -6.13
C ASP A 52 18.71 6.29 -7.41
N ALA A 53 17.39 6.02 -7.28
CA ALA A 53 16.50 5.99 -8.41
C ALA A 53 16.42 7.36 -9.12
N GLN A 54 16.31 8.46 -8.37
CA GLN A 54 16.32 9.79 -8.94
C GLN A 54 17.63 10.12 -9.67
N LYS A 55 18.76 9.73 -9.09
CA LYS A 55 20.08 9.92 -9.69
C LYS A 55 20.22 9.14 -10.99
N GLN A 56 19.68 7.94 -11.05
CA GLN A 56 19.80 7.03 -12.20
C GLN A 56 18.83 7.38 -13.33
N PHE A 57 17.57 7.72 -13.01
CA PHE A 57 16.48 7.84 -13.98
C PHE A 57 15.92 9.27 -14.13
N GLY A 58 16.32 10.18 -13.25
CA GLY A 58 15.85 11.57 -13.25
C GLY A 58 14.44 11.73 -12.66
N ALA A 59 13.63 12.61 -13.24
CA ALA A 59 12.28 12.88 -12.76
C ALA A 59 11.23 11.94 -13.38
N PRO A 60 10.26 11.42 -12.60
CA PRO A 60 9.12 10.66 -13.15
C PRO A 60 8.10 11.59 -13.82
N ASP A 61 7.30 11.02 -14.72
CA ASP A 61 6.12 11.70 -15.30
C ASP A 61 4.88 11.47 -14.41
N THR A 62 4.82 10.32 -13.73
CA THR A 62 3.74 9.95 -12.80
C THR A 62 4.33 9.33 -11.53
N ILE A 63 3.78 9.72 -10.38
CA ILE A 63 4.07 9.11 -9.08
C ILE A 63 2.78 8.49 -8.57
N VAL A 64 2.79 7.19 -8.29
CA VAL A 64 1.68 6.47 -7.66
C VAL A 64 2.07 6.02 -6.26
N VAL A 65 1.17 6.22 -5.29
CA VAL A 65 1.42 5.89 -3.88
C VAL A 65 0.36 4.91 -3.39
N GLY A 66 0.78 3.84 -2.72
CA GLY A 66 -0.09 2.96 -1.98
C GLY A 66 -0.64 3.66 -0.73
N LEU A 67 -1.97 3.74 -0.62
CA LEU A 67 -2.66 4.49 0.44
C LEU A 67 -3.03 3.64 1.66
N GLY A 68 -2.64 2.37 1.69
CA GLY A 68 -3.05 1.42 2.72
C GLY A 68 -4.38 0.70 2.39
N PRO A 69 -5.10 0.20 3.40
CA PRO A 69 -4.84 0.32 4.84
C PRO A 69 -3.58 -0.42 5.29
N GLY A 70 -2.97 0.06 6.38
CA GLY A 70 -1.78 -0.58 6.93
C GLY A 70 -0.97 0.32 7.87
N SER A 71 0.36 0.35 7.70
CA SER A 71 1.28 1.14 8.52
C SER A 71 0.99 2.63 8.43
N TYR A 72 0.46 3.21 9.50
CA TYR A 72 0.17 4.65 9.60
C TYR A 72 1.38 5.53 9.26
N ALA A 73 2.55 5.19 9.81
CA ALA A 73 3.77 5.95 9.54
C ALA A 73 4.28 5.73 8.11
N GLY A 74 4.29 4.48 7.65
CA GLY A 74 4.79 4.13 6.32
C GLY A 74 4.05 4.85 5.20
N VAL A 75 2.71 4.78 5.19
CA VAL A 75 1.90 5.45 4.16
C VAL A 75 2.12 6.97 4.17
N ARG A 76 2.21 7.60 5.33
CA ARG A 76 2.47 9.04 5.43
C ARG A 76 3.86 9.44 4.95
N ILE A 77 4.87 8.61 5.22
CA ILE A 77 6.23 8.82 4.69
C ILE A 77 6.19 8.76 3.16
N ALA A 78 5.54 7.76 2.58
CA ALA A 78 5.41 7.62 1.13
C ALA A 78 4.70 8.83 0.50
N ILE A 79 3.56 9.25 1.06
CA ILE A 79 2.81 10.42 0.59
C ILE A 79 3.67 11.70 0.69
N SER A 80 4.36 11.92 1.83
CA SER A 80 5.18 13.11 2.03
C SER A 80 6.36 13.18 1.05
N ALA A 81 7.03 12.04 0.82
CA ALA A 81 8.09 11.93 -0.17
C ALA A 81 7.56 12.21 -1.59
N ALA A 82 6.41 11.63 -1.93
CA ALA A 82 5.77 11.83 -3.24
C ALA A 82 5.38 13.28 -3.49
N ILE A 83 4.88 13.99 -2.47
CA ILE A 83 4.57 15.43 -2.55
C ILE A 83 5.85 16.24 -2.80
N GLY A 84 6.93 15.94 -2.07
CA GLY A 84 8.22 16.58 -2.28
C GLY A 84 8.76 16.39 -3.70
N LEU A 85 8.71 15.16 -4.21
CA LEU A 85 9.12 14.82 -5.57
C LEU A 85 8.25 15.51 -6.64
N ARG A 86 6.94 15.51 -6.45
CA ARG A 86 6.01 16.22 -7.34
C ARG A 86 6.36 17.70 -7.44
N THR A 87 6.65 18.33 -6.32
CA THR A 87 7.01 19.77 -6.29
C THR A 87 8.28 20.05 -7.10
N ALA A 88 9.24 19.13 -7.09
CA ALA A 88 10.51 19.26 -7.81
C ALA A 88 10.40 18.87 -9.30
N SER A 89 9.46 18.00 -9.68
CA SER A 89 9.40 17.37 -11.02
C SER A 89 8.18 17.75 -11.85
N ASN A 90 7.17 18.37 -11.24
CA ASN A 90 5.84 18.60 -11.82
C ASN A 90 5.14 17.31 -12.27
N ALA A 91 5.48 16.15 -11.69
CA ALA A 91 4.90 14.87 -12.00
C ALA A 91 3.40 14.82 -11.64
N ARG A 92 2.62 14.03 -12.37
CA ARG A 92 1.26 13.65 -11.96
C ARG A 92 1.34 12.82 -10.69
N LEU A 93 0.69 13.23 -9.61
CA LEU A 93 0.62 12.47 -8.36
C LEU A 93 -0.75 11.82 -8.22
N ILE A 94 -0.77 10.51 -7.97
CA ILE A 94 -1.98 9.70 -7.79
C ILE A 94 -1.78 8.74 -6.62
N GLY A 95 -2.89 8.29 -6.03
CA GLY A 95 -2.91 7.30 -4.97
C GLY A 95 -3.83 6.14 -5.30
N PHE A 96 -3.52 4.97 -4.73
CA PHE A 96 -4.33 3.76 -4.93
C PHE A 96 -4.39 2.92 -3.66
N PRO A 97 -5.50 2.21 -3.35
CA PRO A 97 -5.54 1.33 -2.20
C PRO A 97 -4.48 0.23 -2.30
N SER A 98 -3.58 0.13 -1.31
CA SER A 98 -2.50 -0.85 -1.31
C SER A 98 -3.02 -2.28 -1.41
N ILE A 99 -4.14 -2.57 -0.75
CA ILE A 99 -4.78 -3.89 -0.77
C ILE A 99 -5.31 -4.32 -2.14
N CYS A 100 -5.49 -3.38 -3.06
CA CYS A 100 -5.86 -3.65 -4.46
C CYS A 100 -4.64 -3.91 -5.35
N ALA A 101 -3.42 -3.79 -4.81
CA ALA A 101 -2.17 -4.00 -5.53
C ALA A 101 -1.34 -5.13 -4.89
N MET A 102 -2.01 -6.19 -4.39
CA MET A 102 -1.33 -7.34 -3.80
C MET A 102 -0.57 -8.11 -4.88
N GLU A 103 0.63 -8.57 -4.53
CA GLU A 103 1.43 -9.44 -5.39
C GLU A 103 0.93 -10.87 -5.26
N THR A 104 -0.11 -11.17 -6.03
CA THR A 104 -0.75 -12.49 -6.11
C THR A 104 -0.95 -12.86 -7.57
N GLY A 105 -1.20 -14.16 -7.84
CA GLY A 105 -1.62 -14.62 -9.17
C GLY A 105 -3.15 -14.61 -9.36
N GLU A 106 -3.90 -14.05 -8.37
CA GLU A 106 -5.35 -14.15 -8.32
C GLU A 106 -6.01 -12.86 -8.81
N ASP A 107 -6.99 -12.98 -9.68
CA ASP A 107 -7.82 -11.86 -10.12
C ASP A 107 -8.82 -11.45 -9.05
N GLU A 108 -9.25 -12.38 -8.19
CA GLU A 108 -10.22 -12.17 -7.14
C GLU A 108 -9.74 -12.76 -5.82
N TYR A 109 -9.73 -11.96 -4.76
CA TYR A 109 -9.24 -12.35 -3.45
C TYR A 109 -9.80 -11.49 -2.33
N CYS A 110 -9.69 -12.00 -1.11
CA CYS A 110 -9.98 -11.25 0.10
C CYS A 110 -8.68 -10.86 0.81
N VAL A 111 -8.68 -9.71 1.47
CA VAL A 111 -7.57 -9.24 2.31
C VAL A 111 -8.05 -9.08 3.73
N VAL A 112 -7.29 -9.64 4.67
CA VAL A 112 -7.50 -9.50 6.11
C VAL A 112 -6.25 -8.86 6.72
N GLY A 113 -6.42 -8.01 7.71
CA GLY A 113 -5.29 -7.43 8.43
C GLY A 113 -5.66 -7.00 9.85
N ASP A 114 -4.63 -6.88 10.70
CA ASP A 114 -4.79 -6.41 12.07
C ASP A 114 -5.03 -4.89 12.11
N ALA A 115 -6.22 -4.49 12.53
CA ALA A 115 -6.59 -3.09 12.73
C ALA A 115 -6.32 -2.61 14.18
N ARG A 116 -5.54 -3.40 14.95
CA ARG A 116 -5.22 -3.18 16.38
C ARG A 116 -6.45 -3.24 17.29
N ARG A 117 -6.21 -3.26 18.60
CA ARG A 117 -7.26 -3.29 19.62
C ARG A 117 -8.25 -4.43 19.43
N GLN A 118 -7.75 -5.63 19.14
CA GLN A 118 -8.54 -6.85 18.93
C GLN A 118 -9.59 -6.73 17.81
N SER A 119 -9.29 -5.92 16.80
CA SER A 119 -10.11 -5.80 15.60
C SER A 119 -9.29 -6.06 14.37
N PHE A 120 -9.97 -6.55 13.35
CA PHE A 120 -9.39 -6.91 12.08
C PHE A 120 -10.17 -6.20 10.97
N PHE A 121 -9.53 -5.90 9.87
CA PHE A 121 -10.26 -5.46 8.69
C PHE A 121 -10.41 -6.58 7.69
N PHE A 122 -11.46 -6.49 6.92
CA PHE A 122 -11.72 -7.34 5.77
C PHE A 122 -12.00 -6.48 4.56
N ALA A 123 -11.44 -6.87 3.42
CA ALA A 123 -11.73 -6.29 2.12
C ALA A 123 -11.84 -7.40 1.08
N HIS A 124 -12.65 -7.18 0.04
CA HIS A 124 -12.78 -8.04 -1.12
C HIS A 124 -12.37 -7.28 -2.37
N VAL A 125 -11.47 -7.84 -3.15
CA VAL A 125 -10.85 -7.24 -4.33
C VAL A 125 -11.10 -8.14 -5.53
N ARG A 126 -11.46 -7.56 -6.68
CA ARG A 126 -11.57 -8.24 -7.97
C ARG A 126 -10.99 -7.37 -9.06
N ALA A 127 -10.14 -7.93 -9.92
CA ALA A 127 -9.44 -7.22 -11.00
C ALA A 127 -8.74 -5.93 -10.53
N ASN A 128 -8.14 -5.98 -9.34
CA ASN A 128 -7.53 -4.84 -8.63
C ASN A 128 -8.50 -3.72 -8.23
N ASP A 129 -9.82 -3.93 -8.28
CA ASP A 129 -10.81 -2.99 -7.77
C ASP A 129 -11.40 -3.47 -6.44
N LEU A 130 -11.67 -2.50 -5.56
CA LEU A 130 -12.26 -2.78 -4.26
C LEU A 130 -13.77 -3.03 -4.41
N ILE A 131 -14.20 -4.29 -4.18
CA ILE A 131 -15.61 -4.70 -4.28
C ILE A 131 -16.32 -4.50 -2.95
N GLU A 132 -15.62 -4.77 -1.82
CA GLU A 132 -16.16 -4.60 -0.48
C GLU A 132 -15.07 -4.14 0.50
N GLY A 133 -15.44 -3.29 1.44
CA GLY A 133 -14.59 -2.83 2.53
C GLY A 133 -13.61 -1.71 2.16
N PRO A 134 -12.51 -1.55 2.88
CA PRO A 134 -12.15 -2.29 4.11
C PRO A 134 -13.08 -1.96 5.29
N THR A 135 -13.62 -3.00 5.92
CA THR A 135 -14.56 -2.89 7.05
C THR A 135 -13.98 -3.58 8.28
N LEU A 136 -14.26 -3.02 9.47
CA LEU A 136 -13.76 -3.55 10.75
C LEU A 136 -14.67 -4.62 11.31
N PHE A 137 -14.07 -5.66 11.88
CA PHE A 137 -14.71 -6.77 12.54
C PHE A 137 -13.98 -7.15 13.84
N SER A 138 -14.69 -7.72 14.79
CA SER A 138 -14.08 -8.53 15.85
C SER A 138 -13.54 -9.83 15.27
N GLU A 139 -12.70 -10.55 16.01
CA GLU A 139 -12.18 -11.86 15.57
C GLU A 139 -13.32 -12.86 15.29
N ILE A 140 -14.33 -12.91 16.17
CA ILE A 140 -15.47 -13.85 16.06
C ILE A 140 -16.29 -13.56 14.81
N GLU A 141 -16.63 -12.30 14.57
CA GLU A 141 -17.39 -11.87 13.38
C GLU A 141 -16.63 -12.18 12.10
N LEU A 142 -15.31 -11.88 12.08
CA LEU A 142 -14.48 -12.12 10.91
C LEU A 142 -14.33 -13.62 10.62
N ARG A 143 -14.15 -14.47 11.64
CA ARG A 143 -14.16 -15.93 11.45
C ARG A 143 -15.46 -16.38 10.81
N GLY A 144 -16.61 -15.96 11.35
CA GLY A 144 -17.91 -16.30 10.79
C GLY A 144 -18.15 -15.76 9.37
N LYS A 145 -17.47 -14.65 8.98
CA LYS A 145 -17.49 -14.16 7.60
C LYS A 145 -16.61 -15.04 6.70
N ILE A 146 -15.40 -15.36 7.13
CA ILE A 146 -14.44 -16.22 6.40
C ILE A 146 -15.03 -17.63 6.17
N ASP A 147 -15.71 -18.19 7.17
CA ASP A 147 -16.32 -19.54 7.09
C ASP A 147 -17.47 -19.61 6.06
N LYS A 148 -18.04 -18.46 5.69
CA LYS A 148 -19.08 -18.35 4.66
C LYS A 148 -18.54 -18.12 3.25
N LEU A 149 -17.24 -17.83 3.12
CA LEU A 149 -16.63 -17.70 1.81
C LEU A 149 -16.48 -19.07 1.15
N GLU A 150 -16.57 -19.10 -0.17
CA GLU A 150 -16.29 -20.30 -0.95
C GLU A 150 -14.90 -20.86 -0.63
N ASP A 151 -14.74 -22.18 -0.67
CA ASP A 151 -13.48 -22.85 -0.31
C ASP A 151 -12.32 -22.46 -1.22
N ASN A 152 -12.61 -22.12 -2.48
CA ASN A 152 -11.65 -21.66 -3.47
C ASN A 152 -11.30 -20.17 -3.37
N MET A 153 -11.99 -19.38 -2.53
CA MET A 153 -11.68 -17.96 -2.36
C MET A 153 -10.35 -17.80 -1.64
N SER A 154 -9.40 -17.19 -2.32
CA SER A 154 -8.08 -16.85 -1.77
C SER A 154 -8.19 -15.74 -0.74
N ILE A 155 -7.50 -15.91 0.40
CA ILE A 155 -7.46 -14.91 1.48
C ILE A 155 -6.01 -14.58 1.77
N PHE A 156 -5.66 -13.30 1.75
CA PHE A 156 -4.29 -12.83 1.99
C PHE A 156 -4.19 -11.94 3.23
N VAL A 157 -3.01 -12.03 3.86
CA VAL A 157 -2.60 -11.19 4.99
C VAL A 157 -1.17 -10.71 4.75
N SER A 158 -0.84 -9.51 5.22
CA SER A 158 0.53 -8.99 5.12
C SER A 158 1.34 -9.14 6.41
N GLU A 159 0.80 -9.82 7.40
CA GLU A 159 1.46 -10.17 8.67
C GLU A 159 0.91 -11.50 9.17
N LYS A 160 1.65 -12.18 10.06
CA LYS A 160 1.21 -13.46 10.60
C LYS A 160 -0.02 -13.28 11.50
N LEU A 161 -1.15 -13.85 11.10
CA LEU A 161 -2.41 -13.89 11.85
C LEU A 161 -2.81 -15.36 12.06
N PRO A 162 -2.24 -16.05 13.06
CA PRO A 162 -2.41 -17.51 13.22
C PRO A 162 -3.86 -17.94 13.50
N GLN A 163 -4.70 -17.01 13.92
CA GLN A 163 -6.14 -17.24 14.12
C GLN A 163 -6.90 -17.41 12.81
N PHE A 164 -6.38 -16.97 11.66
CA PHE A 164 -7.00 -17.10 10.34
C PHE A 164 -6.22 -18.10 9.47
N LYS A 165 -6.42 -19.38 9.72
CA LYS A 165 -5.62 -20.48 9.12
C LYS A 165 -5.72 -20.57 7.58
N ARG A 166 -6.81 -20.09 6.98
CA ARG A 166 -6.98 -20.06 5.52
C ARG A 166 -6.17 -18.96 4.85
N ALA A 167 -5.68 -17.97 5.61
CA ALA A 167 -5.01 -16.83 5.05
C ALA A 167 -3.53 -17.13 4.72
N ALA A 168 -3.13 -16.84 3.49
CA ALA A 168 -1.76 -16.92 3.04
C ALA A 168 -1.07 -15.55 3.14
N ILE A 169 0.26 -15.54 3.28
CA ILE A 169 1.03 -14.29 3.30
C ILE A 169 1.21 -13.79 1.88
N ALA A 170 0.78 -12.55 1.65
CA ALA A 170 1.09 -11.77 0.44
C ALA A 170 1.23 -10.29 0.81
N TYR A 171 1.87 -9.53 -0.06
CA TYR A 171 2.13 -8.11 0.20
C TYR A 171 1.70 -7.25 -0.98
N PRO A 172 1.25 -6.01 -0.73
CA PRO A 172 1.15 -5.01 -1.77
C PRO A 172 2.52 -4.76 -2.41
N SER A 173 2.53 -4.52 -3.71
CA SER A 173 3.76 -4.39 -4.50
C SER A 173 3.77 -3.09 -5.30
N ALA A 174 4.90 -2.37 -5.23
CA ALA A 174 5.10 -1.18 -6.04
C ALA A 174 5.14 -1.51 -7.55
N ILE A 175 5.56 -2.72 -7.93
CA ILE A 175 5.52 -3.16 -9.35
C ILE A 175 4.08 -3.22 -9.84
N VAL A 176 3.19 -3.82 -9.04
CA VAL A 176 1.75 -3.90 -9.36
C VAL A 176 1.16 -2.51 -9.44
N LEU A 177 1.43 -1.63 -8.45
CA LEU A 177 0.99 -0.24 -8.48
C LEU A 177 1.44 0.51 -9.74
N ALA A 178 2.71 0.36 -10.12
CA ALA A 178 3.25 1.01 -11.30
C ALA A 178 2.62 0.49 -12.60
N GLY A 179 2.30 -0.81 -12.66
CA GLY A 179 1.55 -1.41 -13.76
C GLY A 179 0.14 -0.85 -13.87
N LEU A 180 -0.57 -0.78 -12.74
CA LEU A 180 -1.93 -0.21 -12.67
C LEU A 180 -1.97 1.27 -13.09
N ALA A 181 -0.95 2.05 -12.74
CA ALA A 181 -0.86 3.48 -13.09
C ALA A 181 -0.77 3.77 -14.59
N GLN A 182 -0.58 2.74 -15.43
CA GLN A 182 -0.61 2.86 -16.89
C GLN A 182 -2.03 2.81 -17.47
N ASP A 183 -2.99 2.31 -16.71
CA ASP A 183 -4.40 2.26 -17.12
C ASP A 183 -5.08 3.60 -16.83
N SER A 184 -5.35 4.36 -17.91
CA SER A 184 -6.00 5.67 -17.81
C SER A 184 -7.48 5.61 -17.41
N HIS A 185 -8.11 4.44 -17.49
CA HIS A 185 -9.53 4.23 -17.15
C HIS A 185 -9.72 3.88 -15.67
N ARG A 186 -8.62 3.57 -14.96
CA ARG A 186 -8.66 3.21 -13.55
C ARG A 186 -8.86 4.44 -12.65
N ASN A 187 -9.66 4.27 -11.64
CA ASN A 187 -10.03 5.34 -10.72
C ASN A 187 -8.95 5.51 -9.62
N PHE A 188 -8.11 6.53 -9.75
CA PHE A 188 -7.07 6.88 -8.79
C PHE A 188 -7.50 8.04 -7.90
N ALA A 189 -7.10 8.02 -6.63
CA ALA A 189 -7.19 9.19 -5.76
C ALA A 189 -6.28 10.31 -6.28
N LEU A 190 -6.81 11.53 -6.30
CA LEU A 190 -6.07 12.73 -6.67
C LEU A 190 -5.69 13.54 -5.42
N PRO A 191 -4.65 14.37 -5.49
CA PRO A 191 -4.27 15.23 -4.37
C PRO A 191 -5.41 16.16 -3.91
N PRO A 192 -5.54 16.40 -2.61
CA PRO A 192 -4.64 15.93 -1.54
C PRO A 192 -4.79 14.44 -1.27
N LEU A 193 -3.66 13.70 -1.22
CA LEU A 193 -3.69 12.28 -0.90
C LEU A 193 -3.81 12.08 0.61
N GLU A 194 -4.69 11.15 0.99
CA GLU A 194 -4.91 10.76 2.39
C GLU A 194 -4.74 9.25 2.55
N PRO A 195 -4.13 8.78 3.65
CA PRO A 195 -4.11 7.37 3.97
C PRO A 195 -5.52 6.82 4.19
N ILE A 196 -5.75 5.57 3.81
CA ILE A 196 -6.99 4.87 4.15
C ILE A 196 -6.97 4.51 5.63
N TYR A 197 -7.63 5.35 6.44
CA TYR A 197 -7.76 5.14 7.87
C TYR A 197 -8.97 4.25 8.17
N LEU A 198 -8.72 3.16 8.87
CA LEU A 198 -9.79 2.26 9.34
C LEU A 198 -10.48 2.78 10.60
N ARG A 199 -9.87 3.75 11.27
CA ARG A 199 -10.37 4.40 12.49
C ARG A 199 -9.92 5.85 12.54
N GLU A 200 -10.71 6.67 13.21
CA GLU A 200 -10.29 8.03 13.53
C GLU A 200 -9.01 8.03 14.39
N PRO A 201 -8.10 8.99 14.17
CA PRO A 201 -6.91 9.13 14.98
C PRO A 201 -7.28 9.34 16.45
N HIS A 202 -6.71 8.54 17.34
CA HIS A 202 -6.92 8.72 18.77
C HIS A 202 -6.06 9.89 19.25
N ILE A 203 -6.72 11.01 19.56
CA ILE A 203 -6.06 12.17 20.16
C ILE A 203 -5.80 11.84 21.63
N THR A 204 -4.56 11.60 22.01
CA THR A 204 -4.16 11.46 23.40
C THR A 204 -4.12 12.85 24.03
N MET A 205 -5.08 13.16 24.88
CA MET A 205 -5.05 14.40 25.67
C MET A 205 -3.80 14.40 26.56
N PRO A 206 -3.03 15.49 26.59
CA PRO A 206 -1.87 15.58 27.48
C PRO A 206 -2.34 15.45 28.94
N LYS A 207 -1.68 14.60 29.72
CA LYS A 207 -1.91 14.55 31.18
C LYS A 207 -1.61 15.95 31.72
N ARG A 208 -2.60 16.62 32.32
CA ARG A 208 -2.38 17.88 33.02
C ARG A 208 -1.26 17.64 34.04
N ALA A 209 -0.16 18.38 33.92
CA ALA A 209 0.86 18.39 34.96
C ALA A 209 0.18 18.80 36.28
N LYS A 210 0.32 17.96 37.31
CA LYS A 210 -0.07 18.38 38.66
C LYS A 210 0.86 19.55 39.01
N VAL A 211 0.31 20.75 39.07
CA VAL A 211 1.01 21.88 39.70
C VAL A 211 1.12 21.51 41.17
N VAL A 212 2.31 21.17 41.64
CA VAL A 212 2.62 21.06 43.07
C VAL A 212 2.83 22.48 43.54
N LEU A 213 1.86 22.97 44.33
CA LEU A 213 1.97 24.24 45.07
C LEU A 213 2.88 24.03 46.27
#